data_128568ee5a6e1d30ee82f10d7e918071
#
_entry.id   128568ee5a6e1d30ee82f10d7e918071
#
_cell.length_a   1.000
_cell.length_b   1.000
_cell.length_c   1.000
_cell.angle_alpha   90.00
_cell.angle_beta   90.00
_cell.angle_gamma   90.00
#
_symmetry.space_group_name_H-M   'P 1'
#
loop_
_entity.id
_entity.type
_entity.pdbx_description
1 polymer ?
#
loop_
_entity_poly.entity_id
_entity_poly.type
_entity_poly.pdbx_seq_one_letter_code
_entity_poly.pdbx_strand_id
1 'polypeptide(L)'
;MPRLKGGGFPAACNRGLFGEKKEFNRYPLNELSATIVNTFLAYTLYIVGIFCHDSLWVGIFIAYFTMAQVLMHCLKLNISLRAWYSPGCFSALFVMLPMGVYYICYIATHFTVPHYYWWGPIVAFPFVSVVMILLPIITCRSRKTTFGFASYQAEEFEVRHGVASLFHK
;
A
#
# COMPACT_ATOMS: atom_id res chain seq x y z
N MET A 1 9.44 22.41 14.27
CA MET A 1 8.53 21.45 13.59
C MET A 1 9.38 20.59 12.66
N PRO A 2 9.40 19.26 12.79
CA PRO A 2 10.11 18.44 11.83
C PRO A 2 9.42 18.59 10.47
N ARG A 3 10.20 18.95 9.45
CA ARG A 3 9.73 19.04 8.08
C ARG A 3 9.14 17.69 7.67
N LEU A 4 7.87 17.66 7.27
CA LEU A 4 7.21 16.53 6.64
C LEU A 4 7.81 16.33 5.24
N LYS A 5 9.03 15.84 5.17
CA LYS A 5 9.63 15.44 3.92
C LYS A 5 9.26 14.00 3.63
N GLY A 6 8.50 13.78 2.57
CA GLY A 6 7.86 12.52 2.21
C GLY A 6 8.78 11.45 1.61
N GLY A 7 10.03 11.37 1.99
CA GLY A 7 11.00 10.54 1.29
C GLY A 7 11.18 9.10 1.78
N GLY A 8 10.66 8.72 2.91
CA GLY A 8 11.03 7.46 3.56
C GLY A 8 10.18 6.23 3.28
N PHE A 9 9.09 6.33 2.51
CA PHE A 9 8.11 5.24 2.40
C PHE A 9 8.66 3.92 1.85
N PRO A 10 9.40 3.88 0.72
CA PRO A 10 9.88 2.61 0.19
C PRO A 10 10.96 1.97 1.06
N ALA A 11 11.90 2.77 1.57
CA ALA A 11 12.92 2.33 2.51
C ALA A 11 12.28 1.81 3.81
N ALA A 12 11.25 2.50 4.27
CA ALA A 12 10.43 2.10 5.41
C ALA A 12 9.72 0.76 5.18
N CYS A 13 9.17 0.54 4.00
CA CYS A 13 8.57 -0.73 3.62
C CYS A 13 9.61 -1.86 3.62
N ASN A 14 10.75 -1.66 3.00
CA ASN A 14 11.81 -2.66 2.95
C ASN A 14 12.29 -3.05 4.34
N ARG A 15 12.51 -2.08 5.19
CA ARG A 15 12.95 -2.32 6.57
C ARG A 15 11.84 -2.82 7.47
N GLY A 16 10.69 -2.14 7.47
CA GLY A 16 9.59 -2.40 8.39
C GLY A 16 8.77 -3.63 8.03
N LEU A 17 8.50 -3.86 6.74
CA LEU A 17 7.68 -4.98 6.28
C LEU A 17 8.49 -6.20 5.90
N PHE A 18 9.65 -6.00 5.27
CA PHE A 18 10.47 -7.09 4.74
C PHE A 18 11.71 -7.39 5.61
N GLY A 19 12.00 -6.58 6.63
CA GLY A 19 13.11 -6.80 7.55
C GLY A 19 14.50 -6.61 6.93
N GLU A 20 14.61 -5.92 5.77
CA GLU A 20 15.89 -5.67 5.13
C GLU A 20 16.74 -4.70 5.97
N LYS A 21 18.01 -5.03 6.20
CA LYS A 21 18.89 -4.25 7.09
C LYS A 21 19.98 -3.47 6.35
N LYS A 22 20.37 -3.92 5.16
CA LYS A 22 21.53 -3.36 4.45
C LYS A 22 21.14 -2.54 3.23
N GLU A 23 20.29 -3.08 2.37
CA GLU A 23 19.97 -2.50 1.07
C GLU A 23 18.49 -2.07 0.99
N PHE A 24 17.99 -1.49 2.07
CA PHE A 24 16.58 -1.11 2.20
C PHE A 24 16.15 -0.01 1.21
N ASN A 25 17.09 0.63 0.51
CA ASN A 25 16.80 1.56 -0.58
C ASN A 25 16.51 0.86 -1.92
N ARG A 26 16.69 -0.46 -2.04
CA ARG A 26 16.53 -1.16 -3.31
C ARG A 26 16.02 -2.60 -3.21
N TYR A 27 15.96 -3.19 -2.03
CA TYR A 27 15.64 -4.61 -1.87
C TYR A 27 14.72 -4.88 -0.68
N PRO A 28 13.69 -5.73 -0.83
CA PRO A 28 13.21 -6.35 -2.07
C PRO A 28 12.40 -5.40 -2.94
N LEU A 29 11.74 -4.38 -2.36
CA LEU A 29 10.99 -3.35 -3.06
C LEU A 29 11.96 -2.33 -3.66
N ASN A 30 11.82 -2.04 -4.94
CA ASN A 30 12.57 -1.03 -5.68
C ASN A 30 11.63 -0.17 -6.53
N GLU A 31 12.15 0.87 -7.18
CA GLU A 31 11.31 1.79 -7.99
C GLU A 31 10.55 1.05 -9.09
N LEU A 32 11.16 0.07 -9.74
CA LEU A 32 10.49 -0.69 -10.80
C LEU A 32 9.29 -1.47 -10.24
N SER A 33 9.50 -2.25 -9.18
CA SER A 33 8.41 -3.00 -8.56
C SER A 33 7.34 -2.10 -7.96
N ALA A 34 7.72 -0.96 -7.36
CA ALA A 34 6.76 0.02 -6.84
C ALA A 34 5.92 0.64 -7.95
N THR A 35 6.53 0.99 -9.09
CA THR A 35 5.81 1.50 -10.26
C THR A 35 4.84 0.46 -10.81
N ILE A 36 5.28 -0.78 -10.97
CA ILE A 36 4.41 -1.87 -11.43
C ILE A 36 3.22 -2.06 -10.48
N VAL A 37 3.45 -2.14 -9.17
CA VAL A 37 2.39 -2.31 -8.17
C VAL A 37 1.39 -1.15 -8.24
N ASN A 38 1.85 0.08 -8.27
CA ASN A 38 0.98 1.25 -8.30
C ASN A 38 0.19 1.33 -9.62
N THR A 39 0.84 1.05 -10.75
CA THR A 39 0.19 1.09 -12.06
C THR A 39 -0.79 -0.08 -12.22
N PHE A 40 -0.35 -1.32 -11.97
CA PHE A 40 -1.22 -2.48 -12.19
C PHE A 40 -2.30 -2.62 -11.12
N LEU A 41 -1.98 -2.43 -9.84
CA LEU A 41 -2.99 -2.60 -8.81
C LEU A 41 -3.97 -1.43 -8.78
N ALA A 42 -3.49 -0.20 -8.61
CA ALA A 42 -4.37 0.93 -8.44
C ALA A 42 -5.13 1.25 -9.73
N TYR A 43 -4.44 1.47 -10.84
CA TYR A 43 -5.11 1.87 -12.08
C TYR A 43 -5.95 0.76 -12.67
N THR A 44 -5.47 -0.48 -12.68
CA THR A 44 -6.24 -1.61 -13.24
C THR A 44 -7.55 -1.82 -12.48
N LEU A 45 -7.54 -1.78 -11.16
CA LEU A 45 -8.77 -1.93 -10.37
C LEU A 45 -9.79 -0.83 -10.68
N TYR A 46 -9.34 0.41 -10.76
CA TYR A 46 -10.25 1.53 -11.08
C TYR A 46 -10.74 1.48 -12.53
N ILE A 47 -9.88 1.12 -13.48
CA ILE A 47 -10.26 0.94 -14.89
C ILE A 47 -11.29 -0.20 -15.02
N VAL A 48 -11.05 -1.34 -14.37
CA VAL A 48 -12.02 -2.44 -14.33
C VAL A 48 -13.35 -1.98 -13.71
N GLY A 49 -13.29 -1.19 -12.62
CA GLY A 49 -14.49 -0.60 -12.02
C GLY A 49 -15.28 0.30 -12.97
N ILE A 50 -14.62 1.07 -13.82
CA ILE A 50 -15.28 1.92 -14.82
C ILE A 50 -15.95 1.07 -15.92
N PHE A 51 -15.26 0.05 -16.45
CA PHE A 51 -15.82 -0.81 -17.50
C PHE A 51 -16.84 -1.82 -16.97
N CYS A 52 -16.75 -2.21 -15.71
CA CYS A 52 -17.67 -3.13 -15.05
C CYS A 52 -18.61 -2.40 -14.08
N HIS A 53 -19.02 -1.17 -14.38
CA HIS A 53 -19.82 -0.33 -13.49
C HIS A 53 -21.17 -0.96 -13.09
N ASP A 54 -21.73 -1.84 -13.92
CA ASP A 54 -22.96 -2.59 -13.62
C ASP A 54 -22.72 -3.76 -12.65
N SER A 55 -21.47 -4.12 -12.37
CA SER A 55 -21.14 -5.21 -11.48
C SER A 55 -20.98 -4.74 -10.04
N LEU A 56 -22.04 -4.91 -9.24
CA LEU A 56 -22.01 -4.60 -7.80
C LEU A 56 -20.89 -5.34 -7.08
N TRP A 57 -20.55 -6.57 -7.50
CA TRP A 57 -19.46 -7.35 -6.89
C TRP A 57 -18.10 -6.67 -7.05
N VAL A 58 -17.80 -6.15 -8.26
CA VAL A 58 -16.57 -5.40 -8.53
C VAL A 58 -16.51 -4.13 -7.70
N GLY A 59 -17.63 -3.39 -7.62
CA GLY A 59 -17.73 -2.18 -6.82
C GLY A 59 -17.50 -2.45 -5.33
N ILE A 60 -18.09 -3.51 -4.77
CA ILE A 60 -17.89 -3.93 -3.38
C ILE A 60 -16.43 -4.32 -3.14
N PHE A 61 -15.79 -5.05 -4.10
CA PHE A 61 -14.38 -5.38 -4.01
C PHE A 61 -13.49 -4.12 -3.95
N ILE A 62 -13.73 -3.15 -4.83
CA ILE A 62 -13.00 -1.87 -4.84
C ILE A 62 -13.22 -1.10 -3.53
N ALA A 63 -14.45 -1.07 -3.01
CA ALA A 63 -14.74 -0.43 -1.73
C ALA A 63 -13.96 -1.07 -0.57
N TYR A 64 -13.93 -2.40 -0.49
CA TYR A 64 -13.13 -3.10 0.51
C TYR A 64 -11.62 -2.86 0.33
N PHE A 65 -11.14 -2.83 -0.92
CA PHE A 65 -9.76 -2.49 -1.21
C PHE A 65 -9.39 -1.08 -0.72
N THR A 66 -10.23 -0.09 -0.97
CA THR A 66 -9.99 1.29 -0.52
C THR A 66 -10.02 1.40 1.01
N MET A 67 -10.95 0.74 1.68
CA MET A 67 -10.99 0.69 3.15
C MET A 67 -9.77 -0.02 3.75
N ALA A 68 -9.29 -1.09 3.11
CA ALA A 68 -8.10 -1.82 3.55
C ALA A 68 -6.81 -0.98 3.52
N GLN A 69 -6.76 0.11 2.73
CA GLN A 69 -5.63 1.04 2.73
C GLN A 69 -5.40 1.69 4.11
N VAL A 70 -6.47 1.87 4.91
CA VAL A 70 -6.34 2.37 6.29
C VAL A 70 -5.54 1.39 7.14
N LEU A 71 -5.81 0.09 7.01
CA LEU A 71 -5.06 -0.94 7.75
C LEU A 71 -3.58 -0.95 7.37
N MET A 72 -3.28 -0.75 6.09
CA MET A 72 -1.90 -0.72 5.61
C MET A 72 -1.18 0.56 6.00
N HIS A 73 -1.75 1.73 5.69
CA HIS A 73 -1.08 3.02 5.85
C HIS A 73 -1.18 3.58 7.27
N CYS A 74 -2.34 3.44 7.95
CA CYS A 74 -2.52 4.02 9.28
C CYS A 74 -2.14 3.05 10.40
N LEU A 75 -2.28 1.74 10.21
CA LEU A 75 -1.93 0.77 11.25
C LEU A 75 -0.58 0.11 10.97
N LYS A 76 -0.50 -0.75 9.96
CA LYS A 76 0.68 -1.61 9.76
C LYS A 76 1.96 -0.79 9.55
N LEU A 77 1.94 0.22 8.68
CA LEU A 77 3.11 1.06 8.45
C LEU A 77 3.47 1.92 9.66
N ASN A 78 2.50 2.57 10.30
CA ASN A 78 2.78 3.40 11.47
C ASN A 78 3.35 2.58 12.63
N ILE A 79 2.81 1.37 12.88
CA ILE A 79 3.35 0.45 13.90
C ILE A 79 4.76 0.00 13.51
N SER A 80 4.98 -0.42 12.27
CA SER A 80 6.30 -0.90 11.79
C SER A 80 7.36 0.20 11.84
N LEU A 81 6.98 1.44 11.59
CA LEU A 81 7.85 2.61 11.61
C LEU A 81 7.96 3.26 12.98
N ARG A 82 7.18 2.83 13.96
CA ARG A 82 7.01 3.52 15.27
C ARG A 82 6.75 5.02 15.07
N ALA A 83 5.92 5.36 14.10
CA ALA A 83 5.60 6.72 13.71
C ALA A 83 4.09 6.95 13.83
N TRP A 84 3.71 8.17 14.18
CA TRP A 84 2.29 8.57 14.23
C TRP A 84 1.67 8.74 12.84
N TYR A 85 2.51 8.98 11.82
CA TYR A 85 2.07 9.27 10.46
C TYR A 85 2.99 8.63 9.44
N SER A 86 2.41 7.99 8.43
CA SER A 86 3.08 7.51 7.22
C SER A 86 2.47 8.15 5.97
N PRO A 87 3.22 8.26 4.89
CA PRO A 87 2.68 8.70 3.60
C PRO A 87 1.48 7.85 3.19
N GLY A 88 0.42 8.50 2.73
CA GLY A 88 -0.84 7.84 2.37
C GLY A 88 -1.85 7.71 3.51
N CYS A 89 -1.46 7.90 4.80
CA CYS A 89 -2.39 7.78 5.92
C CYS A 89 -3.52 8.81 5.84
N PHE A 90 -3.22 10.05 5.46
CA PHE A 90 -4.24 11.10 5.32
C PHE A 90 -5.28 10.73 4.25
N SER A 91 -4.83 10.40 3.05
CA SER A 91 -5.73 10.01 1.96
C SER A 91 -6.51 8.73 2.26
N ALA A 92 -5.88 7.75 2.90
CA ALA A 92 -6.55 6.53 3.31
C ALA A 92 -7.69 6.81 4.31
N LEU A 93 -7.43 7.64 5.33
CA LEU A 93 -8.38 7.90 6.41
C LEU A 93 -9.49 8.88 6.02
N PHE A 94 -9.13 9.97 5.32
CA PHE A 94 -10.09 11.08 5.06
C PHE A 94 -10.73 11.04 3.67
N VAL A 95 -10.21 10.24 2.75
CA VAL A 95 -10.77 10.11 1.40
C VAL A 95 -11.23 8.69 1.14
N MET A 96 -10.33 7.72 1.20
CA MET A 96 -10.62 6.35 0.80
C MET A 96 -11.62 5.65 1.74
N LEU A 97 -11.44 5.79 3.05
CA LEU A 97 -12.34 5.18 4.03
C LEU A 97 -13.77 5.72 3.92
N PRO A 98 -14.01 7.06 3.94
CA PRO A 98 -15.38 7.58 3.80
C PRO A 98 -16.04 7.19 2.48
N MET A 99 -15.31 7.20 1.37
CA MET A 99 -15.83 6.77 0.08
C MET A 99 -16.22 5.29 0.06
N GLY A 100 -15.36 4.43 0.60
CA GLY A 100 -15.63 2.99 0.69
C GLY A 100 -16.85 2.71 1.59
N VAL A 101 -16.92 3.34 2.76
CA VAL A 101 -18.05 3.20 3.69
C VAL A 101 -19.33 3.71 3.04
N TYR A 102 -19.31 4.89 2.42
CA TYR A 102 -20.46 5.44 1.71
C TYR A 102 -20.98 4.47 0.65
N TYR A 103 -20.09 3.92 -0.17
CA TYR A 103 -20.50 2.97 -1.22
C TYR A 103 -21.13 1.71 -0.64
N ILE A 104 -20.54 1.12 0.39
CA ILE A 104 -21.08 -0.08 1.05
C ILE A 104 -22.46 0.21 1.66
N CYS A 105 -22.63 1.33 2.36
CA CYS A 105 -23.91 1.74 2.92
C CYS A 105 -24.95 1.97 1.82
N TYR A 106 -24.57 2.63 0.73
CA TYR A 106 -25.45 2.86 -0.40
C TYR A 106 -25.95 1.56 -1.02
N ILE A 107 -25.05 0.61 -1.29
CA ILE A 107 -25.45 -0.71 -1.83
C ILE A 107 -26.35 -1.46 -0.85
N ALA A 108 -26.01 -1.47 0.44
CA ALA A 108 -26.79 -2.17 1.46
C ALA A 108 -28.21 -1.64 1.64
N THR A 109 -28.41 -0.34 1.37
CA THR A 109 -29.74 0.31 1.55
C THR A 109 -30.59 0.32 0.29
N HIS A 110 -29.99 0.31 -0.91
CA HIS A 110 -30.71 0.46 -2.16
C HIS A 110 -30.81 -0.82 -3.00
N PHE A 111 -30.01 -1.84 -2.69
CA PHE A 111 -29.97 -3.06 -3.48
C PHE A 111 -30.09 -4.30 -2.59
N THR A 112 -30.89 -5.26 -3.05
CA THR A 112 -30.89 -6.59 -2.47
C THR A 112 -29.86 -7.45 -3.19
N VAL A 113 -28.73 -7.69 -2.54
CA VAL A 113 -27.63 -8.47 -3.13
C VAL A 113 -27.47 -9.80 -2.40
N PRO A 114 -27.12 -10.89 -3.12
CA PRO A 114 -26.82 -12.18 -2.50
C PRO A 114 -25.68 -12.09 -1.48
N HIS A 115 -25.73 -12.91 -0.43
CA HIS A 115 -24.70 -12.89 0.62
C HIS A 115 -23.29 -13.06 0.12
N TYR A 116 -23.05 -13.84 -0.94
CA TYR A 116 -21.70 -14.04 -1.50
C TYR A 116 -21.10 -12.79 -2.13
N TYR A 117 -21.89 -11.74 -2.44
CA TYR A 117 -21.37 -10.43 -2.86
C TYR A 117 -20.61 -9.73 -1.74
N TRP A 118 -20.97 -10.02 -0.49
CA TRP A 118 -20.27 -9.44 0.68
C TRP A 118 -19.02 -10.22 1.04
N TRP A 119 -19.07 -11.54 1.01
CA TRP A 119 -17.96 -12.38 1.43
C TRP A 119 -16.97 -12.72 0.32
N GLY A 120 -17.43 -12.83 -0.91
CA GLY A 120 -16.59 -13.15 -2.06
C GLY A 120 -15.41 -12.18 -2.24
N PRO A 121 -15.60 -10.86 -2.22
CA PRO A 121 -14.52 -9.89 -2.28
C PRO A 121 -13.51 -10.01 -1.13
N ILE A 122 -13.97 -10.31 0.08
CA ILE A 122 -13.07 -10.50 1.24
C ILE A 122 -12.15 -11.71 1.02
N VAL A 123 -12.70 -12.81 0.50
CA VAL A 123 -11.93 -14.02 0.19
C VAL A 123 -11.00 -13.79 -1.00
N ALA A 124 -11.44 -13.05 -2.02
CA ALA A 124 -10.63 -12.74 -3.20
C ALA A 124 -9.48 -11.78 -2.90
N PHE A 125 -9.63 -10.89 -1.92
CA PHE A 125 -8.67 -9.83 -1.60
C PHE A 125 -7.24 -10.34 -1.33
N PRO A 126 -6.99 -11.34 -0.47
CA PRO A 126 -5.64 -11.86 -0.25
C PRO A 126 -5.02 -12.41 -1.52
N PHE A 127 -5.79 -13.14 -2.32
CA PHE A 127 -5.32 -13.72 -3.58
C PHE A 127 -4.93 -12.65 -4.59
N VAL A 128 -5.79 -11.67 -4.80
CA VAL A 128 -5.50 -10.52 -5.69
C VAL A 128 -4.27 -9.75 -5.18
N SER A 129 -4.16 -9.54 -3.87
CA SER A 129 -3.02 -8.84 -3.27
C SER A 129 -1.71 -9.60 -3.49
N VAL A 130 -1.69 -10.92 -3.38
CA VAL A 130 -0.50 -11.74 -3.67
C VAL A 130 -0.09 -11.58 -5.13
N VAL A 131 -1.03 -11.69 -6.06
CA VAL A 131 -0.73 -11.60 -7.50
C VAL A 131 -0.30 -10.19 -7.88
N MET A 132 -0.99 -9.16 -7.43
CA MET A 132 -0.79 -7.79 -7.91
C MET A 132 0.31 -7.04 -7.16
N ILE A 133 0.61 -7.40 -5.91
CA ILE A 133 1.60 -6.72 -5.07
C ILE A 133 2.85 -7.59 -4.90
N LEU A 134 2.68 -8.79 -4.37
CA LEU A 134 3.81 -9.61 -3.96
C LEU A 134 4.57 -10.18 -5.15
N LEU A 135 3.85 -10.62 -6.20
CA LEU A 135 4.48 -11.17 -7.40
C LEU A 135 5.41 -10.15 -8.10
N PRO A 136 5.02 -8.91 -8.39
CA PRO A 136 5.94 -7.91 -8.93
C PRO A 136 7.15 -7.64 -8.03
N ILE A 137 6.96 -7.58 -6.72
CA ILE A 137 8.07 -7.38 -5.79
C ILE A 137 9.05 -8.55 -5.86
N ILE A 138 8.57 -9.80 -5.86
CA ILE A 138 9.41 -11.00 -5.91
C ILE A 138 10.12 -11.13 -7.26
N THR A 139 9.44 -10.88 -8.36
CA THR A 139 10.00 -11.04 -9.70
C THR A 139 11.01 -9.94 -10.04
N CYS A 140 10.78 -8.70 -9.58
CA CYS A 140 11.66 -7.56 -9.84
C CYS A 140 12.73 -7.34 -8.76
N ARG A 141 12.75 -8.17 -7.70
CA ARG A 141 13.75 -8.01 -6.63
C ARG A 141 15.17 -8.28 -7.13
N SER A 142 16.08 -7.37 -6.86
CA SER A 142 17.50 -7.56 -7.12
C SER A 142 18.33 -6.65 -6.24
N ARG A 143 19.37 -7.19 -5.59
CA ARG A 143 20.32 -6.40 -4.80
C ARG A 143 21.23 -5.53 -5.69
N LYS A 144 21.38 -5.90 -6.96
CA LYS A 144 22.21 -5.19 -7.94
C LYS A 144 21.38 -4.31 -8.88
N THR A 145 20.09 -4.07 -8.55
CA THR A 145 19.23 -3.26 -9.41
C THR A 145 19.72 -1.81 -9.51
N THR A 146 19.62 -1.25 -10.69
CA THR A 146 19.80 0.20 -10.92
C THR A 146 18.56 1.01 -10.52
N PHE A 147 17.41 0.36 -10.32
CA PHE A 147 16.15 0.96 -9.90
C PHE A 147 16.04 1.08 -8.36
N GLY A 148 17.11 1.48 -7.70
CA GLY A 148 17.08 1.81 -6.28
C GLY A 148 16.42 3.16 -6.05
N PHE A 149 15.72 3.31 -4.93
CA PHE A 149 15.22 4.63 -4.53
C PHE A 149 16.38 5.57 -4.26
N ALA A 150 16.16 6.86 -4.49
CA ALA A 150 17.21 7.86 -4.33
C ALA A 150 17.83 7.83 -2.91
N SER A 151 19.14 8.01 -2.82
CA SER A 151 19.90 7.91 -1.57
C SER A 151 19.36 8.83 -0.46
N TYR A 152 18.94 10.04 -0.83
CA TYR A 152 18.37 11.00 0.13
C TYR A 152 17.10 10.46 0.82
N GLN A 153 16.33 9.59 0.18
CA GLN A 153 15.15 8.96 0.78
C GLN A 153 15.53 7.94 1.85
N ALA A 154 16.64 7.23 1.64
CA ALA A 154 17.17 6.28 2.59
C ALA A 154 17.81 6.96 3.80
N GLU A 155 18.64 7.99 3.55
CA GLU A 155 19.31 8.78 4.59
C GLU A 155 18.31 9.51 5.49
N GLU A 156 17.27 10.10 4.92
CA GLU A 156 16.24 10.78 5.69
C GLU A 156 15.48 9.83 6.62
N PHE A 157 15.31 8.58 6.20
CA PHE A 157 14.72 7.55 7.05
C PHE A 157 15.66 7.17 8.20
N GLU A 158 16.96 7.02 7.96
CA GLU A 158 17.96 6.71 8.98
C GLU A 158 18.04 7.79 10.06
N VAL A 159 18.13 9.06 9.66
CA VAL A 159 18.18 10.19 10.58
C VAL A 159 16.92 10.28 11.45
N ARG A 160 15.75 10.12 10.84
CA ARG A 160 14.47 10.24 11.54
C ARG A 160 14.26 9.16 12.61
N HIS A 161 14.79 7.96 12.40
CA HIS A 161 14.59 6.81 13.29
C HIS A 161 15.80 6.49 14.17
N GLY A 162 16.79 7.37 14.21
CA GLY A 162 17.99 7.19 15.05
C GLY A 162 18.87 6.03 14.62
N VAL A 163 18.70 5.52 13.41
CA VAL A 163 19.43 4.36 12.90
C VAL A 163 20.87 4.72 12.53
N ALA A 164 21.15 5.98 12.25
CA ALA A 164 22.49 6.50 11.96
C ALA A 164 23.50 6.16 13.09
N SER A 165 23.02 6.12 14.35
CA SER A 165 23.87 5.78 15.49
C SER A 165 24.28 4.31 15.57
N LEU A 166 23.63 3.41 14.81
CA LEU A 166 23.93 1.97 14.82
C LEU A 166 24.99 1.54 13.79
N PHE A 167 25.32 2.42 12.83
CA PHE A 167 26.27 2.13 11.76
C PHE A 167 27.61 2.87 11.90
N HIS A 168 27.75 3.75 12.90
CA HIS A 168 28.99 4.47 13.22
C HIS A 168 29.77 3.85 14.39
N LYS A 169 29.62 2.53 14.61
CA LYS A 169 30.51 1.78 15.52
C LYS A 169 31.29 0.72 14.76
#